data_68c9fe606bb8924b642966492d56a211
#
_entry.id   68c9fe606bb8924b642966492d56a211
#
_cell.length_a   1.000
_cell.length_b   1.000
_cell.length_c   1.000
_cell.angle_alpha   90.00
_cell.angle_beta   90.00
_cell.angle_gamma   90.00
#
_symmetry.space_group_name_H-M   'P 1'
#
loop_
_entity.id
_entity.type
_entity.pdbx_description
1 polymer ?
#
loop_
_entity_poly.entity_id
_entity_poly.type
_entity_poly.pdbx_seq_one_letter_code
_entity_poly.pdbx_strand_id
1 'polypeptide(L)'
;MTKPIKLWMAATALMISAQASAADSLLSELRTAAPALNPDVLENALQALSCAAPEHLEDARLAVIDYSLPSTSPRLWVFDLEQRSLLFKELVAHGRASGDKYSRHFSNTPGSHQSSIGLFRTLHAYDGRNGYSLRMQGLEPSFNHRALDRAIVIHG
;
A
#
# COMPACT_ATOMS: atom_id res chain seq x y z
N MET A 1 31.17 -0.01 -47.69
CA MET A 1 31.22 -0.88 -46.50
C MET A 1 30.25 -0.28 -45.47
N THR A 2 29.01 -0.70 -45.49
CA THR A 2 27.90 -0.22 -44.63
C THR A 2 27.67 -1.23 -43.52
N LYS A 3 27.90 -0.82 -42.27
CA LYS A 3 27.62 -1.65 -41.07
C LYS A 3 26.13 -1.64 -40.78
N PRO A 4 25.51 -2.76 -40.35
CA PRO A 4 24.10 -2.81 -40.00
C PRO A 4 23.91 -2.32 -38.56
N ILE A 5 23.19 -1.20 -38.41
CA ILE A 5 22.63 -0.76 -37.13
C ILE A 5 21.15 -1.15 -37.14
N LYS A 6 20.84 -2.37 -36.79
CA LYS A 6 19.46 -2.82 -36.56
C LYS A 6 19.48 -4.09 -35.73
N LEU A 7 19.48 -3.99 -34.38
CA LEU A 7 19.02 -5.10 -33.52
C LEU A 7 18.74 -4.76 -32.06
N TRP A 8 18.71 -3.48 -31.65
CA TRP A 8 18.55 -3.16 -30.21
C TRP A 8 17.19 -2.57 -29.82
N MET A 9 16.31 -2.24 -30.76
CA MET A 9 15.00 -1.65 -30.43
C MET A 9 13.87 -2.67 -30.17
N ALA A 10 14.01 -3.90 -30.63
CA ALA A 10 12.94 -4.90 -30.51
C ALA A 10 12.88 -5.55 -29.12
N ALA A 11 14.00 -5.67 -28.40
CA ALA A 11 14.05 -6.32 -27.09
C ALA A 11 13.43 -5.46 -25.97
N THR A 12 13.62 -4.14 -26.01
CA THR A 12 13.06 -3.21 -25.01
C THR A 12 11.54 -3.07 -25.09
N ALA A 13 10.97 -3.07 -26.28
CA ALA A 13 9.51 -2.99 -26.45
C ALA A 13 8.78 -4.25 -25.99
N LEU A 14 9.41 -5.43 -26.13
CA LEU A 14 8.83 -6.71 -25.70
C LEU A 14 8.82 -6.85 -24.15
N MET A 15 9.82 -6.33 -23.47
CA MET A 15 9.88 -6.36 -22.00
C MET A 15 8.84 -5.44 -21.34
N ILE A 16 8.61 -4.26 -21.92
CA ILE A 16 7.61 -3.30 -21.40
C ILE A 16 6.19 -3.87 -21.54
N SER A 17 5.87 -4.55 -22.64
CA SER A 17 4.55 -5.14 -22.85
C SER A 17 4.26 -6.34 -21.92
N ALA A 18 5.27 -7.11 -21.54
CA ALA A 18 5.11 -8.24 -20.64
C ALA A 18 4.86 -7.80 -19.18
N GLN A 19 5.51 -6.73 -18.73
CA GLN A 19 5.30 -6.18 -17.38
C GLN A 19 3.92 -5.53 -17.22
N ALA A 20 3.43 -4.80 -18.21
CA ALA A 20 2.08 -4.23 -18.19
C ALA A 20 1.02 -5.34 -18.10
N SER A 21 1.18 -6.42 -18.84
CA SER A 21 0.27 -7.58 -18.82
C SER A 21 0.25 -8.30 -17.46
N ALA A 22 1.38 -8.40 -16.77
CA ALA A 22 1.47 -9.03 -15.44
C ALA A 22 0.81 -8.17 -14.35
N ALA A 23 1.01 -6.85 -14.39
CA ALA A 23 0.38 -5.91 -13.46
C ALA A 23 -1.15 -5.87 -13.63
N ASP A 24 -1.65 -5.89 -14.86
CA ASP A 24 -3.08 -5.95 -15.17
C ASP A 24 -3.72 -7.26 -14.68
N SER A 25 -3.01 -8.38 -14.81
CA SER A 25 -3.43 -9.68 -14.28
C SER A 25 -3.52 -9.66 -12.75
N LEU A 26 -2.49 -9.16 -12.06
CA LEU A 26 -2.48 -9.04 -10.60
C LEU A 26 -3.66 -8.19 -10.09
N LEU A 27 -3.85 -7.00 -10.66
CA LEU A 27 -4.96 -6.11 -10.30
C LEU A 27 -6.32 -6.81 -10.48
N SER A 28 -6.53 -7.51 -11.60
CA SER A 28 -7.77 -8.22 -11.90
C SER A 28 -8.07 -9.34 -10.90
N GLU A 29 -7.04 -10.11 -10.52
CA GLU A 29 -7.18 -11.21 -9.57
C GLU A 29 -7.47 -10.70 -8.14
N LEU A 30 -6.76 -9.65 -7.70
CA LEU A 30 -7.00 -9.05 -6.39
C LEU A 30 -8.36 -8.34 -6.30
N ARG A 31 -8.86 -7.74 -7.38
CA ARG A 31 -10.25 -7.23 -7.45
C ARG A 31 -11.27 -8.34 -7.26
N THR A 32 -11.02 -9.49 -7.86
CA THR A 32 -11.89 -10.68 -7.70
C THR A 32 -11.84 -11.22 -6.28
N ALA A 33 -10.67 -11.24 -5.64
CA ALA A 33 -10.49 -11.70 -4.26
C ALA A 33 -11.11 -10.74 -3.22
N ALA A 34 -11.22 -9.44 -3.53
CA ALA A 34 -11.73 -8.41 -2.63
C ALA A 34 -12.79 -7.51 -3.29
N PRO A 35 -13.96 -8.04 -3.68
CA PRO A 35 -14.96 -7.29 -4.44
C PRO A 35 -15.59 -6.11 -3.66
N ALA A 36 -15.41 -6.05 -2.35
CA ALA A 36 -15.89 -4.96 -1.51
C ALA A 36 -14.87 -3.81 -1.33
N LEU A 37 -13.62 -3.98 -1.78
CA LEU A 37 -12.64 -2.91 -1.82
C LEU A 37 -12.90 -2.04 -3.04
N ASN A 38 -12.86 -0.71 -2.85
CA ASN A 38 -12.96 0.22 -3.97
C ASN A 38 -11.82 -0.07 -4.98
N PRO A 39 -12.15 -0.34 -6.26
CA PRO A 39 -11.16 -0.68 -7.28
C PRO A 39 -10.10 0.40 -7.49
N ASP A 40 -10.46 1.68 -7.37
CA ASP A 40 -9.51 2.80 -7.52
C ASP A 40 -8.51 2.86 -6.36
N VAL A 41 -8.95 2.49 -5.14
CA VAL A 41 -8.07 2.43 -3.96
C VAL A 41 -7.05 1.31 -4.11
N LEU A 42 -7.46 0.14 -4.59
CA LEU A 42 -6.55 -0.98 -4.85
C LEU A 42 -5.55 -0.65 -5.97
N GLU A 43 -6.02 -0.05 -7.06
CA GLU A 43 -5.17 0.36 -8.18
C GLU A 43 -4.11 1.38 -7.74
N ASN A 44 -4.51 2.42 -7.00
CA ASN A 44 -3.59 3.41 -6.43
C ASN A 44 -2.56 2.77 -5.48
N ALA A 45 -2.97 1.80 -4.66
CA ALA A 45 -2.06 1.10 -3.75
C ALA A 45 -1.00 0.28 -4.51
N LEU A 46 -1.41 -0.45 -5.56
CA LEU A 46 -0.49 -1.21 -6.42
C LEU A 46 0.43 -0.28 -7.22
N GLN A 47 -0.07 0.83 -7.72
CA GLN A 47 0.74 1.84 -8.39
C GLN A 47 1.79 2.44 -7.46
N ALA A 48 1.40 2.81 -6.25
CA ALA A 48 2.35 3.33 -5.24
C ALA A 48 3.44 2.30 -4.92
N LEU A 49 3.07 1.03 -4.72
CA LEU A 49 4.02 -0.06 -4.49
C LEU A 49 4.97 -0.24 -5.67
N SER A 50 4.45 -0.26 -6.91
CA SER A 50 5.27 -0.43 -8.12
C SER A 50 6.28 0.70 -8.33
N CYS A 51 5.94 1.92 -7.90
CA CYS A 51 6.83 3.07 -8.00
C CYS A 51 7.92 3.09 -6.91
N ALA A 52 7.59 2.64 -5.69
CA ALA A 52 8.48 2.77 -4.54
C ALA A 52 9.30 1.49 -4.25
N ALA A 53 8.77 0.34 -4.60
CA ALA A 53 9.38 -0.96 -4.30
C ALA A 53 8.93 -2.03 -5.33
N PRO A 54 9.29 -1.86 -6.61
CA PRO A 54 8.84 -2.76 -7.68
C PRO A 54 9.28 -4.20 -7.47
N GLU A 55 10.39 -4.43 -6.77
CA GLU A 55 10.89 -5.76 -6.39
C GLU A 55 9.96 -6.54 -5.47
N HIS A 56 8.99 -5.88 -4.83
CA HIS A 56 8.05 -6.50 -3.89
C HIS A 56 6.64 -6.73 -4.47
N LEU A 57 6.44 -6.48 -5.76
CA LEU A 57 5.12 -6.66 -6.39
C LEU A 57 4.66 -8.12 -6.45
N GLU A 58 5.58 -9.08 -6.40
CA GLU A 58 5.26 -10.50 -6.57
C GLU A 58 5.45 -11.35 -5.31
N ASP A 59 6.13 -10.82 -4.27
CA ASP A 59 6.49 -11.60 -3.08
C ASP A 59 6.03 -11.00 -1.76
N ALA A 60 5.50 -9.78 -1.78
CA ALA A 60 5.14 -9.07 -0.55
C ALA A 60 3.72 -9.36 -0.07
N ARG A 61 3.48 -9.02 1.19
CA ARG A 61 2.13 -8.80 1.71
C ARG A 61 1.79 -7.33 1.60
N LEU A 62 0.64 -7.03 0.98
CA LEU A 62 0.13 -5.68 0.82
C LEU A 62 -1.07 -5.48 1.74
N ALA A 63 -0.98 -4.53 2.66
CA ALA A 63 -2.11 -4.06 3.45
C ALA A 63 -2.68 -2.77 2.82
N VAL A 64 -3.97 -2.76 2.53
CA VAL A 64 -4.68 -1.60 1.96
C VAL A 64 -5.76 -1.15 2.93
N ILE A 65 -5.75 0.13 3.29
CA ILE A 65 -6.78 0.75 4.14
C ILE A 65 -7.56 1.76 3.30
N ASP A 66 -8.86 1.53 3.16
CA ASP A 66 -9.77 2.47 2.51
C ASP A 66 -10.38 3.42 3.54
N TYR A 67 -9.76 4.58 3.73
CA TYR A 67 -10.23 5.60 4.66
C TYR A 67 -11.48 6.36 4.18
N SER A 68 -12.00 6.10 2.98
CA SER A 68 -13.31 6.59 2.56
C SER A 68 -14.46 5.90 3.29
N LEU A 69 -14.20 4.68 3.79
CA LEU A 69 -15.16 3.91 4.57
C LEU A 69 -15.14 4.31 6.06
N PRO A 70 -16.25 4.12 6.78
CA PRO A 70 -16.31 4.40 8.21
C PRO A 70 -15.48 3.40 9.02
N SER A 71 -14.97 3.82 10.18
CA SER A 71 -14.20 2.96 11.10
C SER A 71 -15.01 1.80 11.69
N THR A 72 -16.32 1.86 11.60
CA THR A 72 -17.27 0.82 12.05
C THR A 72 -17.50 -0.28 11.02
N SER A 73 -16.89 -0.18 9.85
CA SER A 73 -16.94 -1.20 8.80
C SER A 73 -15.53 -1.74 8.52
N PRO A 74 -15.39 -3.02 8.15
CA PRO A 74 -14.12 -3.55 7.70
C PRO A 74 -13.60 -2.74 6.51
N ARG A 75 -12.42 -2.12 6.68
CA ARG A 75 -11.78 -1.23 5.71
C ARG A 75 -10.27 -1.42 5.60
N LEU A 76 -9.75 -2.47 6.21
CA LEU A 76 -8.39 -2.98 6.04
C LEU A 76 -8.46 -4.32 5.30
N TRP A 77 -7.73 -4.44 4.20
CA TRP A 77 -7.52 -5.69 3.46
C TRP A 77 -6.04 -6.01 3.46
N VAL A 78 -5.70 -7.26 3.70
CA VAL A 78 -4.32 -7.76 3.64
C VAL A 78 -4.26 -8.85 2.58
N PHE A 79 -3.44 -8.63 1.58
CA PHE A 79 -3.23 -9.54 0.45
C PHE A 79 -1.89 -10.24 0.56
N ASP A 80 -1.84 -11.47 0.09
CA ASP A 80 -0.65 -12.17 -0.33
C ASP A 80 -0.49 -11.97 -1.84
N LEU A 81 0.54 -11.25 -2.26
CA LEU A 81 0.73 -10.91 -3.67
C LEU A 81 1.29 -12.09 -4.47
N GLU A 82 2.08 -12.97 -3.84
CA GLU A 82 2.59 -14.20 -4.44
C GLU A 82 1.44 -15.15 -4.78
N GLN A 83 0.52 -15.35 -3.83
CA GLN A 83 -0.64 -16.23 -4.00
C GLN A 83 -1.85 -15.50 -4.61
N ARG A 84 -1.76 -14.19 -4.84
CA ARG A 84 -2.81 -13.34 -5.39
C ARG A 84 -4.15 -13.49 -4.67
N SER A 85 -4.09 -13.59 -3.35
CA SER A 85 -5.23 -13.92 -2.50
C SER A 85 -5.42 -12.92 -1.36
N LEU A 86 -6.67 -12.81 -0.90
CA LEU A 86 -7.02 -12.04 0.30
C LEU A 86 -6.78 -12.91 1.53
N LEU A 87 -5.92 -12.42 2.45
CA LEU A 87 -5.65 -13.08 3.72
C LEU A 87 -6.60 -12.62 4.82
N PHE A 88 -6.79 -11.29 4.95
CA PHE A 88 -7.59 -10.70 6.02
C PHE A 88 -8.41 -9.52 5.52
N LYS A 89 -9.60 -9.35 6.13
CA LYS A 89 -10.45 -8.17 5.98
C LYS A 89 -10.93 -7.75 7.36
N GLU A 90 -10.43 -6.62 7.87
CA GLU A 90 -10.55 -6.25 9.27
C GLU A 90 -11.01 -4.81 9.48
N LEU A 91 -11.44 -4.53 10.70
CA LEU A 91 -11.64 -3.18 11.19
C LEU A 91 -10.28 -2.52 11.42
N VAL A 92 -10.20 -1.22 11.18
CA VAL A 92 -9.04 -0.43 11.57
C VAL A 92 -9.47 0.95 12.07
N ALA A 93 -8.89 1.37 13.19
CA ALA A 93 -9.07 2.71 13.72
C ALA A 93 -8.25 3.76 12.94
N HIS A 94 -8.45 5.01 13.25
CA HIS A 94 -7.63 6.14 12.80
C HIS A 94 -7.31 7.05 13.98
N GLY A 95 -6.36 7.95 13.80
CA GLY A 95 -5.95 8.91 14.83
C GLY A 95 -7.13 9.74 15.31
N ARG A 96 -7.22 9.99 16.62
CA ARG A 96 -8.34 10.68 17.30
C ARG A 96 -8.69 12.05 16.71
N ALA A 97 -7.71 12.73 16.09
CA ALA A 97 -7.91 14.02 15.44
C ALA A 97 -8.10 13.91 13.92
N SER A 98 -8.18 12.69 13.37
CA SER A 98 -8.50 12.48 11.95
C SER A 98 -9.99 12.60 11.66
N GLY A 99 -10.83 12.49 12.65
CA GLY A 99 -12.28 12.54 12.52
C GLY A 99 -12.95 11.67 13.58
N ASP A 100 -14.27 11.58 13.51
CA ASP A 100 -15.05 10.70 14.38
C ASP A 100 -15.23 9.32 13.71
N LYS A 101 -16.35 9.06 13.06
CA LYS A 101 -16.62 7.82 12.34
C LYS A 101 -15.85 7.72 11.02
N TYR A 102 -15.65 8.84 10.33
CA TYR A 102 -14.95 8.94 9.05
C TYR A 102 -13.64 9.70 9.22
N SER A 103 -12.58 9.20 8.60
CA SER A 103 -11.30 9.92 8.54
C SER A 103 -11.40 11.04 7.52
N ARG A 104 -11.27 12.28 7.96
CA ARG A 104 -11.37 13.48 7.11
C ARG A 104 -10.10 14.31 7.10
N HIS A 105 -9.26 14.14 8.11
CA HIS A 105 -8.06 14.93 8.31
C HIS A 105 -6.85 14.03 8.48
N PHE A 106 -5.81 14.31 7.72
CA PHE A 106 -4.56 13.57 7.73
C PHE A 106 -3.39 14.55 7.88
N SER A 107 -2.31 14.11 8.51
CA SER A 107 -1.18 14.98 8.76
C SER A 107 0.12 14.21 8.92
N ASN A 108 1.22 14.85 8.54
CA ASN A 108 2.58 14.42 8.82
C ASN A 108 3.23 15.24 9.96
N THR A 109 2.46 16.15 10.61
CA THR A 109 2.95 17.02 11.68
C THR A 109 3.01 16.28 13.02
N PRO A 110 4.15 16.32 13.74
CA PRO A 110 4.25 15.78 15.09
C PRO A 110 3.22 16.40 16.02
N GLY A 111 2.63 15.57 16.90
CA GLY A 111 1.62 16.02 17.87
C GLY A 111 0.22 16.30 17.30
N SER A 112 0.00 16.16 16.00
CA SER A 112 -1.32 16.38 15.38
C SER A 112 -2.38 15.37 15.83
N HIS A 113 -2.01 14.20 16.30
CA HIS A 113 -2.88 13.06 16.62
C HIS A 113 -3.75 12.60 15.43
N GLN A 114 -3.37 12.98 14.22
CA GLN A 114 -3.99 12.55 12.96
C GLN A 114 -3.23 11.37 12.37
N SER A 115 -3.92 10.49 11.68
CA SER A 115 -3.29 9.48 10.84
C SER A 115 -2.51 10.14 9.70
N SER A 116 -1.47 9.49 9.21
CA SER A 116 -0.84 9.82 7.93
C SER A 116 -1.42 8.93 6.84
N ILE A 117 -1.38 9.42 5.60
CA ILE A 117 -1.75 8.65 4.40
C ILE A 117 -0.51 8.36 3.55
N GLY A 118 -0.68 7.53 2.53
CA GLY A 118 0.35 7.16 1.58
C GLY A 118 0.93 5.76 1.83
N LEU A 119 2.06 5.49 1.20
CA LEU A 119 2.72 4.19 1.26
C LEU A 119 3.65 4.10 2.48
N PHE A 120 3.58 2.96 3.16
CA PHE A 120 4.41 2.64 4.32
C PHE A 120 5.09 1.29 4.14
N ARG A 121 6.27 1.16 4.73
CA ARG A 121 6.90 -0.13 4.97
C ARG A 121 6.75 -0.50 6.43
N THR A 122 6.30 -1.72 6.72
CA THR A 122 6.30 -2.27 8.07
C THR A 122 7.72 -2.62 8.48
N LEU A 123 8.04 -2.40 9.76
CA LEU A 123 9.32 -2.71 10.37
C LEU A 123 9.16 -3.85 11.40
N HIS A 124 9.97 -3.83 12.44
CA HIS A 124 9.90 -4.82 13.51
C HIS A 124 8.66 -4.64 14.39
N ALA A 125 8.13 -5.74 14.88
CA ALA A 125 7.13 -5.76 15.92
C ALA A 125 7.77 -5.58 17.30
N TYR A 126 6.98 -5.08 18.27
CA TYR A 126 7.40 -4.88 19.65
C TYR A 126 6.19 -4.91 20.58
N ASP A 127 6.42 -5.20 21.86
CA ASP A 127 5.41 -5.04 22.89
C ASP A 127 5.45 -3.60 23.41
N GLY A 128 4.38 -2.86 23.15
CA GLY A 128 4.25 -1.46 23.46
C GLY A 128 3.12 -1.16 24.45
N ARG A 129 2.87 0.12 24.71
CA ARG A 129 1.78 0.57 25.61
C ARG A 129 0.40 0.08 25.15
N ASN A 130 0.21 -0.09 23.84
CA ASN A 130 -1.04 -0.54 23.22
C ASN A 130 -1.03 -2.04 22.89
N GLY A 131 -0.16 -2.83 23.55
CA GLY A 131 0.01 -4.24 23.29
C GLY A 131 0.98 -4.49 22.11
N TYR A 132 0.86 -5.66 21.50
CA TYR A 132 1.69 -6.07 20.38
C TYR A 132 1.49 -5.12 19.20
N SER A 133 2.56 -4.48 18.78
CA SER A 133 2.52 -3.37 17.84
C SER A 133 3.56 -3.55 16.75
N LEU A 134 3.26 -3.04 15.54
CA LEU A 134 4.12 -3.08 14.36
C LEU A 134 4.47 -1.65 13.95
N ARG A 135 5.77 -1.33 13.95
CA ARG A 135 6.26 -0.02 13.51
C ARG A 135 6.11 0.16 12.01
N MET A 136 5.86 1.40 11.60
CA MET A 136 5.73 1.78 10.21
C MET A 136 6.67 2.92 9.85
N GLN A 137 7.37 2.78 8.72
CA GLN A 137 8.15 3.83 8.08
C GLN A 137 7.38 4.36 6.87
N GLY A 138 7.16 5.67 6.82
CA GLY A 138 6.58 6.32 5.64
C GLY A 138 7.60 6.44 4.51
N LEU A 139 7.17 6.15 3.29
CA LEU A 139 8.03 6.14 2.10
C LEU A 139 7.85 7.39 1.22
N GLU A 140 6.92 8.28 1.56
CA GLU A 140 6.58 9.46 0.76
C GLU A 140 6.94 10.75 1.51
N PRO A 141 7.96 11.51 1.05
CA PRO A 141 8.51 12.66 1.76
C PRO A 141 7.49 13.74 2.12
N SER A 142 6.49 13.99 1.27
CA SER A 142 5.49 15.04 1.49
C SER A 142 4.34 14.60 2.40
N PHE A 143 4.07 13.30 2.53
CA PHE A 143 2.85 12.78 3.16
C PHE A 143 3.08 12.10 4.50
N ASN A 144 4.16 11.31 4.64
CA ASN A 144 4.29 10.40 5.78
C ASN A 144 5.72 10.13 6.25
N HIS A 145 6.75 10.80 5.73
CA HIS A 145 8.15 10.54 6.07
C HIS A 145 8.45 10.64 7.58
N ARG A 146 7.60 11.34 8.35
CA ARG A 146 7.71 11.45 9.80
C ARG A 146 6.95 10.36 10.58
N ALA A 147 6.38 9.39 9.91
CA ALA A 147 5.56 8.36 10.55
C ALA A 147 6.29 7.64 11.67
N LEU A 148 7.55 7.27 11.46
CA LEU A 148 8.37 6.58 12.47
C LEU A 148 8.59 7.48 13.70
N ASP A 149 8.97 8.75 13.51
CA ASP A 149 9.20 9.73 14.59
C ASP A 149 7.90 10.03 15.36
N ARG A 150 6.78 9.98 14.66
CA ARG A 150 5.43 10.20 15.22
C ARG A 150 4.85 8.97 15.90
N ALA A 151 5.58 7.84 15.91
CA ALA A 151 5.13 6.57 16.42
C ALA A 151 3.79 6.10 15.79
N ILE A 152 3.66 6.28 14.47
CA ILE A 152 2.54 5.68 13.72
C ILE A 152 2.80 4.18 13.64
N VAL A 153 1.85 3.40 14.13
CA VAL A 153 1.98 1.94 14.28
C VAL A 153 0.65 1.26 13.96
N ILE A 154 0.71 -0.04 13.66
CA ILE A 154 -0.44 -0.94 13.70
C ILE A 154 -0.38 -1.65 15.05
N HIS A 155 -1.50 -1.71 15.76
CA HIS A 155 -1.64 -2.44 17.04
C HIS A 155 -3.04 -3.04 17.15
N GLY A 156 -3.20 -4.02 18.05
CA GLY A 156 -4.48 -4.66 18.36
C GLY A 156 -5.43 -3.76 19.15
#